data_ecb74bead6c79acb24bb62a5d8cbb2fd
#
_entry.id   ecb74bead6c79acb24bb62a5d8cbb2fd
#
_cell.length_a   1.000
_cell.length_b   1.000
_cell.length_c   1.000
_cell.angle_alpha   90.00
_cell.angle_beta   90.00
_cell.angle_gamma   90.00
#
_symmetry.space_group_name_H-M   'P 1'
#
loop_
_entity.id
_entity.type
_entity.pdbx_description
1 polymer ?
#
loop_
_entity_poly.entity_id
_entity_poly.type
_entity_poly.pdbx_seq_one_letter_code
_entity_poly.pdbx_strand_id
1 'polypeptide(L)'
;MVDLDREKYVSLTTFRRNGTPVATPVWLAPLGDGRHGFTTDPTSWKVKRARNNASVELRPCSMRGKVAPDAEVVNATAEVVTDSESYKPVVKALKKKYGLQVTLVELGGTIKQLVKRNPNADCALIITLD
;
A
#
# COMPACT_ATOMS: atom_id res chain seq x y z
N MET A 1 18.05 -0.47 10.67
CA MET A 1 16.73 0.17 10.55
C MET A 1 16.25 0.11 9.11
N VAL A 2 15.02 -0.31 8.91
CA VAL A 2 14.45 -0.41 7.57
C VAL A 2 14.11 0.99 7.04
N ASP A 3 14.55 1.29 5.82
CA ASP A 3 14.20 2.51 5.13
C ASP A 3 13.15 2.18 4.06
N LEU A 4 11.88 2.28 4.45
CA LEU A 4 10.75 1.95 3.58
C LEU A 4 10.68 2.87 2.35
N ASP A 5 11.25 4.06 2.43
CA ASP A 5 11.25 5.00 1.31
C ASP A 5 12.11 4.50 0.15
N ARG A 6 13.12 3.69 0.44
CA ARG A 6 14.02 3.11 -0.56
C ARG A 6 13.57 1.74 -1.05
N GLU A 7 12.67 1.09 -0.33
CA GLU A 7 12.21 -0.23 -0.70
C GLU A 7 11.21 -0.14 -1.86
N LYS A 8 11.48 -0.88 -2.93
CA LYS A 8 10.62 -0.91 -4.10
C LYS A 8 9.31 -1.65 -3.80
N TYR A 9 9.40 -2.75 -3.07
CA TYR A 9 8.26 -3.54 -2.66
C TYR A 9 8.27 -3.71 -1.15
N VAL A 10 7.09 -3.57 -0.55
CA VAL A 10 6.92 -3.75 0.89
C VAL A 10 5.83 -4.79 1.10
N SER A 11 6.11 -5.77 1.95
CA SER A 11 5.10 -6.75 2.34
C SER A 11 4.20 -6.13 3.40
N LEU A 12 2.94 -5.94 3.07
CA LEU A 12 1.93 -5.46 4.00
C LEU A 12 1.20 -6.66 4.60
N THR A 13 1.29 -6.80 5.90
CA THR A 13 0.55 -7.84 6.63
C THR A 13 -0.67 -7.22 7.29
N THR A 14 -1.85 -7.72 6.92
CA THR A 14 -3.12 -7.39 7.55
C THR A 14 -3.65 -8.64 8.24
N PHE A 15 -4.63 -8.49 9.11
CA PHE A 15 -5.11 -9.60 9.95
C PHE A 15 -6.58 -9.88 9.70
N ARG A 16 -6.91 -11.16 9.55
CA ARG A 16 -8.30 -11.61 9.48
C ARG A 16 -8.96 -11.46 10.87
N ARG A 17 -10.29 -11.56 10.91
CA ARG A 17 -11.03 -11.47 12.17
C ARG A 17 -10.56 -12.47 13.23
N ASN A 18 -10.12 -13.65 12.79
CA ASN A 18 -9.61 -14.68 13.69
C ASN A 18 -8.14 -14.48 14.08
N GLY A 19 -7.52 -13.35 13.63
CA GLY A 19 -6.13 -13.04 13.93
C GLY A 19 -5.12 -13.59 12.95
N THR A 20 -5.54 -14.36 11.94
CA THR A 20 -4.63 -14.93 10.96
C THR A 20 -3.98 -13.85 10.11
N PRO A 21 -2.64 -13.79 10.04
CA PRO A 21 -1.95 -12.79 9.20
C PRO A 21 -2.05 -13.14 7.72
N VAL A 22 -2.20 -12.11 6.89
CA VAL A 22 -2.18 -12.25 5.43
C VAL A 22 -1.25 -11.17 4.86
N ALA A 23 -0.19 -11.59 4.19
CA ALA A 23 0.81 -10.68 3.63
C ALA A 23 0.60 -10.51 2.12
N THR A 24 0.73 -9.28 1.64
CA THR A 24 0.69 -8.96 0.21
C THR A 24 1.77 -7.93 -0.12
N PRO A 25 2.46 -8.07 -1.28
CA PRO A 25 3.41 -7.04 -1.70
C PRO A 25 2.67 -5.81 -2.23
N VAL A 26 3.15 -4.64 -1.84
CA VAL A 26 2.54 -3.37 -2.28
C VAL A 26 3.63 -2.38 -2.65
N TRP A 27 3.26 -1.39 -3.47
CA TRP A 27 4.09 -0.22 -3.75
C TRP A 27 3.73 0.86 -2.74
N LEU A 28 4.66 1.12 -1.81
CA LEU A 28 4.42 2.05 -0.72
C LEU A 28 5.25 3.31 -0.93
N ALA A 29 4.62 4.48 -0.89
CA ALA A 29 5.28 5.75 -1.11
C ALA A 29 5.22 6.63 0.14
N PRO A 30 6.28 7.42 0.42
CA PRO A 30 6.29 8.29 1.60
C PRO A 30 5.38 9.50 1.41
N LEU A 31 4.63 9.84 2.45
CA LEU A 31 3.77 11.04 2.49
C LEU A 31 4.33 12.12 3.41
N GLY A 32 5.42 11.83 4.13
CA GLY A 32 5.97 12.71 5.15
C GLY A 32 5.42 12.42 6.54
N ASP A 33 6.12 12.91 7.57
CA ASP A 33 5.71 12.80 8.98
C ASP A 33 5.44 11.35 9.44
N GLY A 34 6.24 10.40 8.93
CA GLY A 34 6.09 8.99 9.30
C GLY A 34 4.90 8.31 8.65
N ARG A 35 4.27 8.94 7.66
CA ARG A 35 3.16 8.36 6.92
C ARG A 35 3.59 7.88 5.54
N HIS A 36 2.97 6.81 5.12
CA HIS A 36 3.16 6.22 3.79
C HIS A 36 1.79 5.88 3.22
N GLY A 37 1.73 5.65 1.92
CA GLY A 37 0.46 5.31 1.31
C GLY A 37 0.59 4.52 0.04
N PHE A 38 -0.47 3.82 -0.33
CA PHE A 38 -0.61 3.15 -1.61
C PHE A 38 -2.08 3.12 -2.02
N THR A 39 -2.30 2.97 -3.32
CA THR A 39 -3.66 2.90 -3.87
C THR A 39 -4.07 1.45 -4.07
N THR A 40 -5.36 1.17 -3.94
CA THR A 40 -5.88 -0.18 -4.08
C THR A 40 -7.36 -0.14 -4.45
N ASP A 41 -7.89 -1.27 -4.88
CA ASP A 41 -9.32 -1.42 -5.13
C ASP A 41 -10.08 -1.44 -3.80
N PRO A 42 -11.15 -0.63 -3.65
CA PRO A 42 -11.90 -0.58 -2.40
C PRO A 42 -12.59 -1.90 -2.03
N THR A 43 -12.75 -2.81 -2.99
CA THR A 43 -13.34 -4.13 -2.73
C THR A 43 -12.31 -5.20 -2.37
N SER A 44 -11.03 -4.85 -2.34
CA SER A 44 -9.97 -5.83 -2.04
C SER A 44 -10.05 -6.33 -0.59
N TRP A 45 -9.56 -7.54 -0.39
CA TRP A 45 -9.55 -8.16 0.94
C TRP A 45 -8.66 -7.41 1.94
N LYS A 46 -7.55 -6.81 1.45
CA LYS A 46 -6.67 -6.03 2.34
C LYS A 46 -7.38 -4.79 2.90
N VAL A 47 -8.26 -4.16 2.11
CA VAL A 47 -9.08 -3.04 2.58
C VAL A 47 -10.05 -3.51 3.66
N LYS A 48 -10.73 -4.63 3.40
CA LYS A 48 -11.68 -5.19 4.36
C LYS A 48 -11.00 -5.56 5.68
N ARG A 49 -9.83 -6.19 5.60
CA ARG A 49 -9.07 -6.54 6.80
C ARG A 49 -8.60 -5.32 7.57
N ALA A 50 -8.12 -4.27 6.86
CA ALA A 50 -7.67 -3.03 7.50
C ALA A 50 -8.82 -2.29 8.19
N ARG A 51 -10.02 -2.36 7.64
CA ARG A 51 -11.21 -1.77 8.30
C ARG A 51 -11.58 -2.51 9.58
N ASN A 52 -11.40 -3.82 9.61
CA ASN A 52 -11.67 -4.63 10.81
C ASN A 52 -10.57 -4.51 11.84
N ASN A 53 -9.33 -4.38 11.41
CA ASN A 53 -8.18 -4.26 12.29
C ASN A 53 -7.16 -3.33 11.64
N ALA A 54 -7.02 -2.14 12.19
CA ALA A 54 -6.14 -1.11 11.65
C ALA A 54 -4.66 -1.40 11.89
N SER A 55 -4.32 -2.32 12.80
CA SER A 55 -2.93 -2.69 13.06
C SER A 55 -2.38 -3.50 11.89
N VAL A 56 -1.22 -3.09 11.37
CA VAL A 56 -0.56 -3.76 10.26
C VAL A 56 0.93 -3.90 10.54
N GLU A 57 1.58 -4.76 9.77
CA GLU A 57 3.03 -4.94 9.83
C GLU A 57 3.61 -4.76 8.44
N LEU A 58 4.79 -4.15 8.39
CA LEU A 58 5.49 -3.90 7.13
C LEU A 58 6.86 -4.58 7.18
N ARG A 59 7.24 -5.21 6.06
CA ARG A 59 8.56 -5.81 5.89
C ARG A 59 9.04 -5.53 4.47
N PRO A 60 10.34 -5.29 4.25
CA PRO A 60 10.86 -5.24 2.88
C PRO A 60 10.68 -6.61 2.23
N CYS A 61 10.34 -6.61 0.95
CA CYS A 61 10.14 -7.87 0.24
C CYS A 61 10.55 -7.76 -1.23
N SER A 62 10.59 -8.90 -1.92
CA SER A 62 10.79 -8.96 -3.36
C SER A 62 9.49 -8.67 -4.10
N MET A 63 9.58 -8.53 -5.43
CA MET A 63 8.42 -8.36 -6.30
C MET A 63 7.37 -9.46 -6.10
N ARG A 64 7.80 -10.67 -5.73
CA ARG A 64 6.90 -11.81 -5.50
C ARG A 64 6.41 -11.89 -4.06
N GLY A 65 6.75 -10.91 -3.22
CA GLY A 65 6.36 -10.90 -1.83
C GLY A 65 7.23 -11.74 -0.91
N LYS A 66 8.38 -12.19 -1.39
CA LYS A 66 9.30 -12.99 -0.57
C LYS A 66 10.04 -12.11 0.42
N VAL A 67 9.89 -12.42 1.69
CA VAL A 67 10.52 -11.70 2.80
C VAL A 67 11.72 -12.51 3.31
N ALA A 68 12.83 -11.82 3.53
CA ALA A 68 14.01 -12.48 4.09
C ALA A 68 13.75 -12.91 5.54
N PRO A 69 14.33 -14.04 5.99
CA PRO A 69 14.08 -14.54 7.36
C PRO A 69 14.46 -13.56 8.47
N ASP A 70 15.44 -12.70 8.20
CA ASP A 70 15.95 -11.70 9.15
C ASP A 70 15.37 -10.31 8.92
N ALA A 71 14.33 -10.19 8.08
CA ALA A 71 13.73 -8.89 7.77
C ALA A 71 13.14 -8.26 9.03
N GLU A 72 13.43 -6.98 9.22
CA GLU A 72 12.89 -6.21 10.33
C GLU A 72 11.41 -5.93 10.13
N VAL A 73 10.63 -6.09 11.18
CA VAL A 73 9.18 -5.82 11.17
C VAL A 73 8.96 -4.38 11.62
N VAL A 74 8.20 -3.63 10.83
CA VAL A 74 7.79 -2.28 11.20
C VAL A 74 6.31 -2.31 11.52
N ASN A 75 5.94 -1.98 12.74
CA ASN A 75 4.54 -1.91 13.17
C ASN A 75 3.94 -0.58 12.76
N ALA A 76 2.70 -0.60 12.32
CA ALA A 76 2.03 0.59 11.81
C ALA A 76 0.52 0.48 11.97
N THR A 77 -0.16 1.60 11.71
CA THR A 77 -1.62 1.68 11.70
C THR A 77 -2.08 2.11 10.32
N ALA A 78 -3.07 1.41 9.78
CA ALA A 78 -3.63 1.68 8.46
C ALA A 78 -4.97 2.40 8.56
N GLU A 79 -5.16 3.41 7.71
CA GLU A 79 -6.42 4.11 7.54
C GLU A 79 -6.88 3.99 6.11
N VAL A 80 -8.12 3.55 5.89
CA VAL A 80 -8.71 3.48 4.57
C VAL A 80 -9.33 4.83 4.24
N VAL A 81 -8.90 5.45 3.14
CA VAL A 81 -9.43 6.73 2.68
C VAL A 81 -10.03 6.58 1.29
N THR A 82 -11.18 7.20 1.07
CA THR A 82 -11.90 7.14 -0.18
C THR A 82 -12.23 8.52 -0.76
N ASP A 83 -11.92 9.58 -0.02
CA ASP A 83 -12.11 10.95 -0.50
C ASP A 83 -10.96 11.38 -1.40
N SER A 84 -11.26 12.22 -2.39
CA SER A 84 -10.26 12.61 -3.38
C SER A 84 -9.14 13.46 -2.76
N GLU A 85 -9.42 14.25 -1.75
CA GLU A 85 -8.39 15.07 -1.08
C GLU A 85 -7.31 14.22 -0.43
N SER A 86 -7.69 13.10 0.19
CA SER A 86 -6.74 12.17 0.81
C SER A 86 -6.08 11.26 -0.22
N TYR A 87 -6.79 10.93 -1.30
CA TYR A 87 -6.32 10.04 -2.35
C TYR A 87 -5.25 10.68 -3.25
N LYS A 88 -5.46 11.93 -3.67
CA LYS A 88 -4.55 12.62 -4.59
C LYS A 88 -3.10 12.69 -4.11
N PRO A 89 -2.82 13.03 -2.83
CA PRO A 89 -1.44 13.04 -2.35
C PRO A 89 -0.76 11.67 -2.44
N VAL A 90 -1.51 10.59 -2.25
CA VAL A 90 -0.98 9.24 -2.35
C VAL A 90 -0.56 8.94 -3.79
N VAL A 91 -1.40 9.28 -4.77
CA VAL A 91 -1.09 9.11 -6.19
C VAL A 91 0.16 9.92 -6.56
N LYS A 92 0.23 11.16 -6.11
CA LYS A 92 1.37 12.03 -6.37
C LYS A 92 2.66 11.45 -5.79
N ALA A 93 2.61 10.93 -4.57
CA ALA A 93 3.76 10.32 -3.93
C ALA A 93 4.21 9.04 -4.65
N LEU A 94 3.26 8.23 -5.12
CA LEU A 94 3.57 7.04 -5.90
C LEU A 94 4.26 7.38 -7.21
N LYS A 95 3.76 8.40 -7.91
CA LYS A 95 4.39 8.87 -9.15
C LYS A 95 5.80 9.40 -8.90
N LYS A 96 6.00 10.11 -7.81
CA LYS A 96 7.31 10.64 -7.45
C LYS A 96 8.32 9.53 -7.13
N LYS A 97 7.91 8.52 -6.38
CA LYS A 97 8.79 7.42 -5.97
C LYS A 97 9.08 6.45 -7.11
N TYR A 98 8.05 6.04 -7.84
CA TYR A 98 8.17 4.99 -8.84
C TYR A 98 8.36 5.51 -10.27
N GLY A 99 8.03 6.78 -10.51
CA GLY A 99 8.35 7.45 -11.77
C GLY A 99 7.90 6.69 -13.01
N LEU A 100 8.85 6.37 -13.88
CA LEU A 100 8.59 5.66 -15.13
C LEU A 100 7.92 4.29 -14.93
N GLN A 101 8.13 3.65 -13.81
CA GLN A 101 7.51 2.35 -13.55
C GLN A 101 6.00 2.46 -13.41
N VAL A 102 5.52 3.51 -12.75
CA VAL A 102 4.08 3.78 -12.68
C VAL A 102 3.51 4.03 -14.07
N THR A 103 4.22 4.82 -14.87
CA THR A 103 3.83 5.09 -16.25
C THR A 103 3.76 3.81 -17.09
N LEU A 104 4.75 2.94 -16.96
CA LEU A 104 4.78 1.66 -17.67
C LEU A 104 3.63 0.74 -17.26
N VAL A 105 3.31 0.70 -15.96
CA VAL A 105 2.18 -0.08 -15.46
C VAL A 105 0.87 0.50 -16.00
N GLU A 106 0.73 1.82 -16.04
CA GLU A 106 -0.43 2.47 -16.66
C GLU A 106 -0.56 2.09 -18.13
N LEU A 107 0.54 2.14 -18.88
CA LEU A 107 0.58 1.73 -20.28
C LEU A 107 0.28 0.24 -20.44
N GLY A 108 0.68 -0.57 -19.50
CA GLY A 108 0.35 -1.99 -19.45
C GLY A 108 -1.11 -2.29 -19.18
N GLY A 109 -1.89 -1.27 -18.85
CA GLY A 109 -3.33 -1.37 -18.73
C GLY A 109 -3.87 -1.65 -17.34
N THR A 110 -3.03 -2.01 -16.38
CA THR A 110 -3.50 -2.40 -15.05
C THR A 110 -4.16 -1.24 -14.31
N ILE A 111 -3.48 -0.11 -14.21
CA ILE A 111 -4.02 1.07 -13.53
C ILE A 111 -5.14 1.70 -14.35
N LYS A 112 -4.96 1.75 -15.68
CA LYS A 112 -6.01 2.24 -16.58
C LYS A 112 -7.30 1.44 -16.46
N GLN A 113 -7.18 0.13 -16.37
CA GLN A 113 -8.35 -0.74 -16.22
C GLN A 113 -9.06 -0.50 -14.90
N LEU A 114 -8.33 -0.27 -13.82
CA LEU A 114 -8.91 0.05 -12.53
C LEU A 114 -9.66 1.39 -12.58
N VAL A 115 -9.07 2.40 -13.19
CA VAL A 115 -9.69 3.72 -13.35
C VAL A 115 -10.94 3.62 -14.23
N LYS A 116 -10.87 2.88 -15.35
CA LYS A 116 -12.01 2.71 -16.24
C LYS A 116 -13.16 1.93 -15.63
N ARG A 117 -12.85 0.86 -14.87
CA ARG A 117 -13.89 0.04 -14.25
C ARG A 117 -14.62 0.78 -13.15
N ASN A 118 -13.93 1.67 -12.47
CA ASN A 118 -14.50 2.34 -11.31
C ASN A 118 -13.89 3.72 -11.11
N PRO A 119 -14.23 4.69 -12.00
CA PRO A 119 -13.60 6.01 -11.96
C PRO A 119 -13.90 6.79 -10.68
N ASN A 120 -14.93 6.40 -9.92
CA ASN A 120 -15.30 7.05 -8.66
C ASN A 120 -14.84 6.26 -7.43
N ALA A 121 -14.11 5.17 -7.63
CA ALA A 121 -13.68 4.31 -6.53
C ALA A 121 -12.24 4.60 -6.14
N ASP A 122 -11.94 5.86 -5.87
CA ASP A 122 -10.65 6.23 -5.31
C ASP A 122 -10.52 5.60 -3.94
N CYS A 123 -9.50 4.78 -3.76
CA CYS A 123 -9.24 4.15 -2.46
C CYS A 123 -7.75 4.04 -2.24
N ALA A 124 -7.32 4.47 -1.08
CA ALA A 124 -5.94 4.36 -0.66
C ALA A 124 -5.89 3.92 0.79
N LEU A 125 -4.78 3.28 1.18
CA LEU A 125 -4.46 3.08 2.58
C LEU A 125 -3.35 4.03 2.96
N ILE A 126 -3.57 4.76 4.04
CA ILE A 126 -2.54 5.62 4.63
C ILE A 126 -1.99 4.88 5.84
N ILE A 127 -0.70 4.62 5.82
CA ILE A 127 0.00 3.85 6.83
C ILE A 127 0.80 4.81 7.69
N THR A 128 0.50 4.84 8.98
CA THR A 128 1.24 5.65 9.95
C THR A 128 2.13 4.73 10.77
N LEU A 129 3.44 4.98 10.74
CA LEU A 129 4.39 4.17 11.49
C LEU A 129 4.22 4.43 12.99
N ASP A 130 4.25 3.37 13.76
CA ASP A 130 4.14 3.46 15.22
C ASP A 130 5.40 4.05 15.86
#